data_1419e8a1e66ce1a96b82b8c131cd1afe
#
_entry.id   1419e8a1e66ce1a96b82b8c131cd1afe
#
_cell.length_a   1.000
_cell.length_b   1.000
_cell.length_c   1.000
_cell.angle_alpha   90.00
_cell.angle_beta   90.00
_cell.angle_gamma   90.00
#
_symmetry.space_group_name_H-M   'P 1'
#
loop_
_entity.id
_entity.type
_entity.pdbx_description
1 polymer ?
#
loop_
_entity_poly.entity_id
_entity_poly.type
_entity_poly.pdbx_seq_one_letter_code
_entity_poly.pdbx_strand_id
1 'polypeptide(L)'
;MSAAPRKSLLRSPRLSWLLGRCVSASVCATLAGCGLTDQLNSEPLPAPIVQPAQISAGGLRTYLDTMDGLASPDPARQADVFYEVDREYSRAPTTASTLRYAVACVTPGHPASRPQEGKRLLETLLATPERMTQEERSFAAVLLHETNARLKLETENRRLLATLDDRGRSQANSDKRVQAQIEENARLRRALAEAQQKLDAIKEIERSIIERSPTPPGNRDAAPSETQSPPASR
;
A
#
# COMPACT_ATOMS: atom_id res chain seq x y z
N MET A 1 -3.72 -6.33 46.89
CA MET A 1 -4.68 -7.11 46.05
C MET A 1 -4.26 -6.89 44.61
N SER A 2 -3.59 -7.91 44.08
CA SER A 2 -2.87 -7.87 42.80
C SER A 2 -3.77 -8.47 41.71
N ALA A 3 -4.06 -7.73 40.66
CA ALA A 3 -4.80 -8.20 39.49
C ALA A 3 -3.85 -8.35 38.31
N ALA A 4 -3.62 -9.59 37.88
CA ALA A 4 -2.80 -9.94 36.72
C ALA A 4 -3.54 -9.69 35.39
N PRO A 5 -2.84 -9.29 34.31
CA PRO A 5 -3.46 -9.12 32.99
C PRO A 5 -3.61 -10.46 32.27
N ARG A 6 -4.79 -10.73 31.76
CA ARG A 6 -5.12 -11.86 30.88
C ARG A 6 -4.44 -11.71 29.52
N LYS A 7 -3.56 -12.64 29.18
CA LYS A 7 -2.99 -12.84 27.84
C LYS A 7 -4.07 -13.46 26.94
N SER A 8 -4.55 -12.72 25.96
CA SER A 8 -5.37 -13.22 24.86
C SER A 8 -4.46 -13.88 23.83
N LEU A 9 -4.50 -15.20 23.76
CA LEU A 9 -3.90 -16.04 22.73
C LEU A 9 -4.69 -15.86 21.42
N LEU A 10 -4.19 -15.06 20.50
CA LEU A 10 -4.63 -15.03 19.11
C LEU A 10 -4.09 -16.26 18.38
N ARG A 11 -4.98 -17.22 18.21
CA ARG A 11 -4.83 -18.45 17.46
C ARG A 11 -4.85 -18.16 15.97
N SER A 12 -3.69 -18.19 15.30
CA SER A 12 -3.59 -18.07 13.85
C SER A 12 -4.15 -19.32 13.15
N PRO A 13 -5.00 -19.21 12.13
CA PRO A 13 -5.41 -20.33 11.30
C PRO A 13 -4.27 -20.70 10.34
N ARG A 14 -3.74 -21.90 10.50
CA ARG A 14 -2.88 -22.54 9.52
C ARG A 14 -3.71 -22.89 8.28
N LEU A 15 -3.53 -22.12 7.22
CA LEU A 15 -4.07 -22.46 5.93
C LEU A 15 -3.23 -23.56 5.29
N SER A 16 -3.75 -24.77 5.37
CA SER A 16 -3.21 -25.96 4.69
C SER A 16 -3.40 -25.81 3.19
N TRP A 17 -2.32 -25.55 2.48
CA TRP A 17 -2.29 -25.66 1.03
C TRP A 17 -2.15 -27.11 0.63
N LEU A 18 -3.28 -27.71 0.22
CA LEU A 18 -3.36 -29.04 -0.36
C LEU A 18 -2.75 -29.03 -1.76
N LEU A 19 -1.75 -29.89 -1.88
CA LEU A 19 -1.12 -30.33 -3.12
C LEU A 19 -2.14 -30.83 -4.16
N GLY A 20 -2.27 -30.09 -5.26
CA GLY A 20 -2.87 -30.55 -6.50
C GLY A 20 -1.79 -31.17 -7.39
N ARG A 21 -1.61 -32.47 -7.29
CA ARG A 21 -0.80 -33.28 -8.21
C ARG A 21 -1.59 -33.47 -9.51
N CYS A 22 -1.28 -32.73 -10.56
CA CYS A 22 -1.69 -33.06 -11.92
C CYS A 22 -0.63 -33.96 -12.56
N VAL A 23 -0.96 -35.23 -12.64
CA VAL A 23 -0.30 -36.22 -13.46
C VAL A 23 -0.72 -35.97 -14.91
N SER A 24 0.17 -35.44 -15.73
CA SER A 24 -0.01 -35.38 -17.19
C SER A 24 0.77 -36.49 -17.83
N ALA A 25 0.02 -37.44 -18.38
CA ALA A 25 0.53 -38.58 -19.12
C ALA A 25 1.21 -38.11 -20.41
N SER A 26 2.49 -38.48 -20.57
CA SER A 26 3.27 -38.35 -21.80
C SER A 26 2.82 -39.42 -22.79
N VAL A 27 2.34 -38.97 -23.94
CA VAL A 27 2.21 -39.82 -25.12
C VAL A 27 3.49 -39.69 -25.94
N CYS A 28 4.34 -40.73 -25.86
CA CYS A 28 5.46 -40.92 -26.79
C CYS A 28 4.93 -41.39 -28.17
N ALA A 29 5.02 -40.51 -29.15
CA ALA A 29 4.89 -40.90 -30.56
C ALA A 29 6.29 -41.10 -31.15
N THR A 30 6.68 -42.35 -31.28
CA THR A 30 7.84 -42.79 -32.02
C THR A 30 7.52 -42.76 -33.50
N LEU A 31 8.16 -41.87 -34.25
CA LEU A 31 8.23 -41.96 -35.70
C LEU A 31 9.66 -42.34 -36.10
N ALA A 32 9.84 -43.62 -36.35
CA ALA A 32 10.96 -44.15 -37.07
C ALA A 32 10.82 -43.80 -38.56
N GLY A 33 11.67 -42.89 -39.03
CA GLY A 33 11.85 -42.56 -40.43
C GLY A 33 13.23 -43.00 -40.89
N CYS A 34 13.36 -44.19 -41.40
CA CYS A 34 14.50 -44.62 -42.21
C CYS A 34 14.41 -43.91 -43.56
N GLY A 35 15.39 -43.12 -43.92
CA GLY A 35 15.62 -42.61 -45.24
C GLY A 35 17.08 -42.82 -45.59
N LEU A 36 17.29 -43.79 -46.45
CA LEU A 36 18.54 -44.26 -47.02
C LEU A 36 19.12 -43.23 -48.01
N THR A 37 20.44 -43.06 -47.98
CA THR A 37 21.39 -42.81 -49.06
C THR A 37 21.15 -41.65 -50.04
N ASP A 38 22.14 -40.77 -50.15
CA ASP A 38 22.96 -40.64 -51.34
C ASP A 38 24.19 -39.77 -51.01
N GLN A 39 25.23 -40.23 -51.07
CA GLN A 39 26.50 -40.33 -51.74
C GLN A 39 26.95 -39.04 -52.48
N LEU A 40 28.13 -38.55 -52.04
CA LEU A 40 29.19 -37.90 -52.78
C LEU A 40 28.82 -36.59 -53.53
N ASN A 41 29.02 -35.48 -52.83
CA ASN A 41 29.74 -34.38 -53.47
C ASN A 41 30.48 -33.61 -52.39
N SER A 42 31.78 -33.78 -52.29
CA SER A 42 32.67 -33.04 -51.37
C SER A 42 32.90 -31.65 -51.96
N GLU A 43 31.94 -30.74 -51.75
CA GLU A 43 32.27 -29.33 -51.85
C GLU A 43 32.93 -28.89 -50.54
N PRO A 44 33.98 -28.08 -50.58
CA PRO A 44 34.62 -27.56 -49.38
C PRO A 44 33.60 -26.71 -48.60
N LEU A 45 33.21 -27.21 -47.44
CA LEU A 45 32.37 -26.45 -46.49
C LEU A 45 32.95 -25.06 -46.30
N PRO A 46 32.18 -23.98 -46.53
CA PRO A 46 32.63 -22.65 -46.15
C PRO A 46 32.93 -22.64 -44.65
N ALA A 47 34.03 -22.00 -44.30
CA ALA A 47 34.45 -21.84 -42.92
C ALA A 47 33.27 -21.41 -42.04
N PRO A 48 33.15 -21.92 -40.79
CA PRO A 48 32.01 -21.59 -39.93
C PRO A 48 31.96 -20.08 -39.76
N ILE A 49 30.96 -19.47 -40.33
CA ILE A 49 30.63 -18.06 -40.04
C ILE A 49 30.38 -18.01 -38.54
N VAL A 50 31.34 -17.40 -37.80
CA VAL A 50 31.17 -17.13 -36.39
C VAL A 50 29.85 -16.39 -36.22
N GLN A 51 28.86 -17.10 -35.75
CA GLN A 51 27.50 -16.57 -35.63
C GLN A 51 27.49 -15.41 -34.62
N PRO A 52 27.02 -14.21 -34.98
CA PRO A 52 26.91 -13.08 -34.07
C PRO A 52 26.09 -13.38 -32.83
N ALA A 53 25.26 -14.43 -32.85
CA ALA A 53 24.45 -14.90 -31.72
C ALA A 53 25.27 -15.32 -30.47
N GLN A 54 26.51 -15.76 -30.62
CA GLN A 54 27.32 -16.17 -29.46
C GLN A 54 27.86 -14.97 -28.67
N ILE A 55 28.12 -13.85 -29.35
CA ILE A 55 28.57 -12.62 -28.70
C ILE A 55 27.43 -11.97 -27.94
N SER A 56 26.22 -12.00 -28.49
CA SER A 56 25.01 -11.49 -27.86
C SER A 56 24.60 -12.26 -26.60
N ALA A 57 24.76 -13.59 -26.61
CA ALA A 57 24.45 -14.45 -25.45
C ALA A 57 25.40 -14.17 -24.24
N GLY A 58 26.65 -13.81 -24.50
CA GLY A 58 27.62 -13.44 -23.47
C GLY A 58 27.27 -12.13 -22.76
N GLY A 59 26.82 -11.12 -23.51
CA GLY A 59 26.39 -9.83 -22.96
C GLY A 59 25.17 -9.96 -22.06
N LEU A 60 24.12 -10.65 -22.52
CA LEU A 60 22.91 -10.86 -21.75
C LEU A 60 23.17 -11.65 -20.44
N ARG A 61 24.05 -12.64 -20.51
CA ARG A 61 24.46 -13.41 -19.33
C ARG A 61 25.09 -12.52 -18.26
N THR A 62 25.98 -11.60 -18.66
CA THR A 62 26.61 -10.66 -17.72
C THR A 62 25.58 -9.79 -16.99
N TYR A 63 24.53 -9.35 -17.68
CA TYR A 63 23.43 -8.59 -17.04
C TYR A 63 22.65 -9.43 -16.06
N LEU A 64 22.35 -10.67 -16.40
CA LEU A 64 21.64 -11.61 -15.52
C LEU A 64 22.50 -11.98 -14.29
N ASP A 65 23.80 -12.22 -14.47
CA ASP A 65 24.73 -12.48 -13.37
C ASP A 65 24.82 -11.28 -12.41
N THR A 66 24.75 -10.05 -12.96
CA THR A 66 24.67 -8.83 -12.16
C THR A 66 23.39 -8.78 -11.32
N MET A 67 22.25 -9.10 -11.92
CA MET A 67 20.96 -9.17 -11.19
C MET A 67 21.00 -10.23 -10.10
N ASP A 68 21.50 -11.41 -10.40
CA ASP A 68 21.64 -12.50 -9.43
C ASP A 68 22.53 -12.10 -8.24
N GLY A 69 23.66 -11.49 -8.52
CA GLY A 69 24.58 -11.02 -7.48
C GLY A 69 23.95 -9.95 -6.57
N LEU A 70 23.14 -9.04 -7.13
CA LEU A 70 22.43 -8.01 -6.38
C LEU A 70 21.18 -8.55 -5.66
N ALA A 71 20.59 -9.64 -6.13
CA ALA A 71 19.49 -10.34 -5.46
C ALA A 71 19.97 -11.29 -4.35
N SER A 72 21.28 -11.46 -4.18
CA SER A 72 21.87 -12.29 -3.13
C SER A 72 21.39 -11.84 -1.75
N PRO A 73 21.16 -12.77 -0.79
CA PRO A 73 20.88 -12.42 0.59
C PRO A 73 22.08 -11.85 1.37
N ASP A 74 23.29 -11.93 0.79
CA ASP A 74 24.54 -11.43 1.38
C ASP A 74 24.76 -9.93 1.01
N PRO A 75 24.66 -9.01 1.98
CA PRO A 75 24.87 -7.58 1.74
C PRO A 75 26.30 -7.23 1.25
N ALA A 76 27.30 -8.01 1.65
CA ALA A 76 28.68 -7.80 1.21
C ALA A 76 28.81 -8.08 -0.28
N ARG A 77 28.28 -9.21 -0.75
CA ARG A 77 28.22 -9.55 -2.18
C ARG A 77 27.45 -8.51 -2.99
N GLN A 78 26.31 -8.02 -2.48
CA GLN A 78 25.55 -6.94 -3.14
C GLN A 78 26.40 -5.68 -3.32
N ALA A 79 27.11 -5.28 -2.25
CA ALA A 79 27.98 -4.10 -2.29
C ALA A 79 29.13 -4.25 -3.27
N ASP A 80 29.79 -5.41 -3.28
CA ASP A 80 30.92 -5.71 -4.19
C ASP A 80 30.47 -5.66 -5.66
N VAL A 81 29.35 -6.31 -5.99
CA VAL A 81 28.80 -6.31 -7.35
C VAL A 81 28.39 -4.89 -7.78
N PHE A 82 27.70 -4.15 -6.92
CA PHE A 82 27.31 -2.77 -7.25
C PHE A 82 28.55 -1.87 -7.45
N TYR A 83 29.55 -1.97 -6.57
CA TYR A 83 30.79 -1.21 -6.67
C TYR A 83 31.56 -1.52 -7.97
N GLU A 84 31.62 -2.79 -8.36
CA GLU A 84 32.26 -3.20 -9.63
C GLU A 84 31.58 -2.55 -10.83
N VAL A 85 30.25 -2.63 -10.87
CA VAL A 85 29.43 -2.09 -11.96
C VAL A 85 29.51 -0.56 -12.03
N ASP A 86 29.41 0.12 -10.89
CA ASP A 86 29.54 1.58 -10.79
C ASP A 86 30.93 2.05 -11.25
N ARG A 87 32.00 1.33 -10.86
CA ARG A 87 33.36 1.63 -11.27
C ARG A 87 33.58 1.42 -12.77
N GLU A 88 33.01 0.36 -13.35
CA GLU A 88 33.06 0.10 -14.79
C GLU A 88 32.39 1.23 -15.58
N TYR A 89 31.15 1.58 -15.20
CA TYR A 89 30.40 2.68 -15.80
C TYR A 89 31.12 4.03 -15.68
N SER A 90 31.67 4.34 -14.50
CA SER A 90 32.39 5.61 -14.25
C SER A 90 33.69 5.73 -15.04
N ARG A 91 34.36 4.62 -15.34
CA ARG A 91 35.62 4.62 -16.13
C ARG A 91 35.37 4.78 -17.63
N ALA A 92 34.38 4.08 -18.16
CA ALA A 92 34.08 4.06 -19.58
C ALA A 92 32.58 3.84 -19.80
N PRO A 93 31.77 4.90 -19.95
CA PRO A 93 30.33 4.80 -20.18
C PRO A 93 30.03 4.33 -21.62
N THR A 94 30.31 3.07 -21.92
CA THR A 94 29.91 2.39 -23.15
C THR A 94 28.42 2.00 -23.08
N THR A 95 27.83 1.61 -24.20
CA THR A 95 26.45 1.09 -24.22
C THR A 95 26.28 -0.10 -23.27
N ALA A 96 27.22 -1.04 -23.27
CA ALA A 96 27.20 -2.22 -22.42
C ALA A 96 27.34 -1.88 -20.93
N SER A 97 28.32 -1.06 -20.55
CA SER A 97 28.55 -0.64 -19.16
C SER A 97 27.37 0.21 -18.65
N THR A 98 26.80 1.07 -19.50
CA THR A 98 25.60 1.86 -19.16
C THR A 98 24.38 0.98 -18.93
N LEU A 99 24.17 -0.04 -19.78
CA LEU A 99 23.08 -0.99 -19.60
C LEU A 99 23.29 -1.81 -18.31
N ARG A 100 24.50 -2.30 -18.05
CA ARG A 100 24.83 -3.03 -16.83
C ARG A 100 24.59 -2.19 -15.58
N TYR A 101 24.97 -0.92 -15.59
CA TYR A 101 24.70 0.01 -14.48
C TYR A 101 23.21 0.32 -14.34
N ALA A 102 22.49 0.51 -15.43
CA ALA A 102 21.04 0.66 -15.39
C ALA A 102 20.35 -0.56 -14.78
N VAL A 103 20.77 -1.78 -15.16
CA VAL A 103 20.32 -3.05 -14.56
C VAL A 103 20.56 -3.05 -13.05
N ALA A 104 21.75 -2.67 -12.61
CA ALA A 104 22.07 -2.59 -11.19
C ALA A 104 21.17 -1.58 -10.44
N CYS A 105 20.92 -0.41 -11.04
CA CYS A 105 20.05 0.60 -10.44
C CYS A 105 18.60 0.15 -10.31
N VAL A 106 18.05 -0.62 -11.27
CA VAL A 106 16.64 -1.05 -11.25
C VAL A 106 16.41 -2.34 -10.47
N THR A 107 17.45 -3.13 -10.23
CA THR A 107 17.35 -4.37 -9.45
C THR A 107 16.91 -4.04 -8.02
N PRO A 108 15.81 -4.63 -7.52
CA PRO A 108 15.36 -4.38 -6.16
C PRO A 108 16.13 -5.21 -5.13
N GLY A 109 15.99 -4.83 -3.86
CA GLY A 109 16.44 -5.66 -2.73
C GLY A 109 17.83 -5.33 -2.20
N HIS A 110 18.58 -4.42 -2.82
CA HIS A 110 19.86 -3.92 -2.30
C HIS A 110 19.81 -2.41 -1.97
N PRO A 111 20.61 -1.93 -1.01
CA PRO A 111 20.50 -0.56 -0.50
C PRO A 111 20.93 0.52 -1.52
N ALA A 112 21.73 0.16 -2.54
CA ALA A 112 22.15 1.07 -3.59
C ALA A 112 21.18 1.15 -4.79
N SER A 113 20.02 0.51 -4.74
CA SER A 113 19.01 0.57 -5.80
C SER A 113 18.47 1.98 -6.00
N ARG A 114 18.49 2.44 -7.27
CA ARG A 114 18.06 3.78 -7.70
C ARG A 114 17.15 3.69 -8.93
N PRO A 115 15.91 3.20 -8.77
CA PRO A 115 15.06 2.86 -9.90
C PRO A 115 14.74 4.04 -10.82
N GLN A 116 14.69 5.27 -10.31
CA GLN A 116 14.47 6.48 -11.11
C GLN A 116 15.68 6.77 -12.03
N GLU A 117 16.89 6.59 -11.53
CA GLU A 117 18.11 6.76 -12.30
C GLU A 117 18.23 5.67 -13.37
N GLY A 118 18.02 4.41 -12.98
CA GLY A 118 18.04 3.29 -13.92
C GLY A 118 16.99 3.44 -15.03
N LYS A 119 15.76 3.89 -14.70
CA LYS A 119 14.75 4.23 -15.70
C LYS A 119 15.26 5.24 -16.73
N ARG A 120 15.84 6.35 -16.29
CA ARG A 120 16.37 7.38 -17.19
C ARG A 120 17.47 6.85 -18.12
N LEU A 121 18.36 6.00 -17.58
CA LEU A 121 19.41 5.37 -18.39
C LEU A 121 18.84 4.42 -19.44
N LEU A 122 17.85 3.59 -19.06
CA LEU A 122 17.15 2.70 -19.99
C LEU A 122 16.42 3.48 -21.10
N GLU A 123 15.74 4.56 -20.75
CA GLU A 123 15.09 5.46 -21.72
C GLU A 123 16.12 6.07 -22.70
N THR A 124 17.27 6.52 -22.18
CA THR A 124 18.36 7.07 -23.01
C THR A 124 18.94 6.03 -23.95
N LEU A 125 19.17 4.80 -23.47
CA LEU A 125 19.68 3.71 -24.29
C LEU A 125 18.69 3.31 -25.40
N LEU A 126 17.41 3.21 -25.08
CA LEU A 126 16.35 2.87 -26.03
C LEU A 126 16.06 3.98 -27.05
N ALA A 127 16.47 5.22 -26.77
CA ALA A 127 16.40 6.32 -27.73
C ALA A 127 17.48 6.20 -28.84
N THR A 128 18.54 5.38 -28.63
CA THR A 128 19.60 5.14 -29.61
C THR A 128 19.75 3.63 -29.88
N PRO A 129 18.72 2.98 -30.45
CA PRO A 129 18.62 1.52 -30.55
C PRO A 129 19.68 0.89 -31.47
N GLU A 130 20.26 1.68 -32.38
CA GLU A 130 21.32 1.24 -33.31
C GLU A 130 22.65 0.87 -32.63
N ARG A 131 22.83 1.30 -31.37
CA ARG A 131 24.02 0.99 -30.57
C ARG A 131 23.90 -0.29 -29.75
N MET A 132 22.74 -0.94 -29.80
CA MET A 132 22.39 -2.13 -29.03
C MET A 132 22.09 -3.30 -29.94
N THR A 133 22.39 -4.51 -29.46
CA THR A 133 21.90 -5.73 -30.12
C THR A 133 20.39 -5.86 -29.96
N GLN A 134 19.77 -6.74 -30.74
CA GLN A 134 18.33 -6.98 -30.64
C GLN A 134 17.92 -7.50 -29.26
N GLU A 135 18.75 -8.39 -28.70
CA GLU A 135 18.54 -8.98 -27.38
C GLU A 135 18.65 -7.94 -26.27
N GLU A 136 19.67 -7.07 -26.32
CA GLU A 136 19.84 -5.98 -25.37
C GLU A 136 18.68 -4.99 -25.40
N ARG A 137 18.18 -4.65 -26.60
CA ARG A 137 17.00 -3.79 -26.76
C ARG A 137 15.75 -4.41 -26.14
N SER A 138 15.52 -5.69 -26.43
CA SER A 138 14.38 -6.40 -25.88
C SER A 138 14.47 -6.49 -24.35
N PHE A 139 15.62 -6.79 -23.81
CA PHE A 139 15.89 -6.84 -22.39
C PHE A 139 15.71 -5.48 -21.70
N ALA A 140 16.31 -4.43 -22.27
CA ALA A 140 16.16 -3.06 -21.77
C ALA A 140 14.70 -2.59 -21.79
N ALA A 141 13.94 -2.93 -22.84
CA ALA A 141 12.54 -2.59 -22.94
C ALA A 141 11.69 -3.29 -21.87
N VAL A 142 11.93 -4.56 -21.61
CA VAL A 142 11.26 -5.31 -20.53
C VAL A 142 11.58 -4.72 -19.17
N LEU A 143 12.87 -4.43 -18.89
CA LEU A 143 13.27 -3.81 -17.64
C LEU A 143 12.67 -2.42 -17.44
N LEU A 144 12.59 -1.61 -18.50
CA LEU A 144 11.95 -0.30 -18.43
C LEU A 144 10.46 -0.42 -18.11
N HIS A 145 9.78 -1.38 -18.76
CA HIS A 145 8.37 -1.64 -18.49
C HIS A 145 8.13 -2.04 -17.03
N GLU A 146 8.91 -3.00 -16.53
CA GLU A 146 8.83 -3.48 -15.15
C GLU A 146 9.14 -2.35 -14.14
N THR A 147 10.19 -1.58 -14.40
CA THR A 147 10.57 -0.44 -13.56
C THR A 147 9.45 0.60 -13.50
N ASN A 148 8.83 0.93 -14.63
CA ASN A 148 7.71 1.86 -14.67
C ASN A 148 6.49 1.33 -13.88
N ALA A 149 6.16 0.05 -14.03
CA ALA A 149 5.08 -0.59 -13.28
C ALA A 149 5.34 -0.53 -11.77
N ARG A 150 6.56 -0.85 -11.35
CA ARG A 150 6.98 -0.80 -9.94
C ARG A 150 6.92 0.61 -9.37
N LEU A 151 7.45 1.60 -10.06
CA LEU A 151 7.41 3.00 -9.63
C LEU A 151 5.97 3.53 -9.51
N LYS A 152 5.08 3.10 -10.40
CA LYS A 152 3.65 3.40 -10.30
C LYS A 152 3.03 2.80 -9.04
N LEU A 153 3.28 1.51 -8.78
CA LEU A 153 2.80 0.83 -7.57
C LEU A 153 3.34 1.48 -6.29
N GLU A 154 4.61 1.86 -6.25
CA GLU A 154 5.19 2.57 -5.11
C GLU A 154 4.50 3.92 -4.87
N THR A 155 4.17 4.65 -5.93
CA THR A 155 3.45 5.93 -5.84
C THR A 155 2.03 5.73 -5.30
N GLU A 156 1.31 4.72 -5.82
CA GLU A 156 -0.04 4.40 -5.33
C GLU A 156 -0.01 3.90 -3.88
N ASN A 157 0.97 3.09 -3.50
CA ASN A 157 1.13 2.65 -2.11
C ASN A 157 1.34 3.84 -1.16
N ARG A 158 2.21 4.80 -1.52
CA ARG A 158 2.41 6.01 -0.71
C ARG A 158 1.13 6.83 -0.59
N ARG A 159 0.38 6.96 -1.69
CA ARG A 159 -0.92 7.65 -1.71
C ARG A 159 -1.94 6.97 -0.79
N LEU A 160 -2.03 5.64 -0.86
CA LEU A 160 -2.94 4.87 0.00
C LEU A 160 -2.56 4.99 1.47
N LEU A 161 -1.27 4.91 1.81
CA LEU A 161 -0.80 5.11 3.18
C LEU A 161 -1.13 6.50 3.72
N ALA A 162 -0.93 7.55 2.92
CA ALA A 162 -1.33 8.91 3.29
C ALA A 162 -2.85 9.03 3.52
N THR A 163 -3.65 8.40 2.65
CA THR A 163 -5.12 8.39 2.80
C THR A 163 -5.55 7.66 4.08
N LEU A 164 -4.89 6.55 4.43
CA LEU A 164 -5.17 5.82 5.67
C LEU A 164 -4.81 6.64 6.91
N ASP A 165 -3.68 7.35 6.89
CA ASP A 165 -3.28 8.25 7.98
C ASP A 165 -4.27 9.39 8.17
N ASP A 166 -4.71 10.04 7.09
CA ASP A 166 -5.72 11.10 7.13
C ASP A 166 -7.07 10.60 7.67
N ARG A 167 -7.49 9.39 7.26
CA ARG A 167 -8.71 8.76 7.82
C ARG A 167 -8.55 8.48 9.30
N GLY A 168 -7.40 7.97 9.72
CA GLY A 168 -7.10 7.72 11.14
C GLY A 168 -7.17 9.00 11.97
N ARG A 169 -6.59 10.10 11.48
CA ARG A 169 -6.67 11.42 12.13
C ARG A 169 -8.12 11.95 12.18
N SER A 170 -8.85 11.81 11.09
CA SER A 170 -10.27 12.23 11.04
C SER A 170 -11.12 11.46 12.03
N GLN A 171 -10.94 10.12 12.11
CA GLN A 171 -11.63 9.27 13.07
C GLN A 171 -11.31 9.67 14.51
N ALA A 172 -10.02 9.85 14.85
CA ALA A 172 -9.61 10.27 16.18
C ALA A 172 -10.20 11.63 16.59
N ASN A 173 -10.31 12.57 15.64
CA ASN A 173 -10.96 13.85 15.88
C ASN A 173 -12.48 13.72 16.08
N SER A 174 -13.13 12.83 15.30
CA SER A 174 -14.54 12.51 15.47
C SER A 174 -14.82 11.90 16.85
N ASP A 175 -14.00 10.94 17.27
CA ASP A 175 -14.13 10.27 18.58
C ASP A 175 -13.98 11.28 19.73
N LYS A 176 -13.02 12.22 19.65
CA LYS A 176 -12.88 13.30 20.63
C LYS A 176 -14.12 14.19 20.70
N ARG A 177 -14.72 14.53 19.54
CA ARG A 177 -15.96 15.31 19.50
C ARG A 177 -17.13 14.57 20.12
N VAL A 178 -17.28 13.29 19.80
CA VAL A 178 -18.33 12.42 20.41
C VAL A 178 -18.13 12.34 21.93
N GLN A 179 -16.90 12.14 22.39
CA GLN A 179 -16.60 12.09 23.81
C GLN A 179 -16.98 13.41 24.51
N ALA A 180 -16.61 14.55 23.93
CA ALA A 180 -16.98 15.86 24.47
C ALA A 180 -18.52 16.05 24.54
N GLN A 181 -19.25 15.60 23.53
CA GLN A 181 -20.72 15.63 23.54
C GLN A 181 -21.33 14.74 24.63
N ILE A 182 -20.76 13.55 24.86
CA ILE A 182 -21.20 12.66 25.93
C ILE A 182 -21.01 13.32 27.29
N GLU A 183 -19.84 13.95 27.52
CA GLU A 183 -19.53 14.66 28.76
C GLU A 183 -20.46 15.85 28.99
N GLU A 184 -20.71 16.65 27.95
CA GLU A 184 -21.65 17.77 28.01
C GLU A 184 -23.07 17.29 28.30
N ASN A 185 -23.56 16.26 27.61
CA ASN A 185 -24.88 15.66 27.91
C ASN A 185 -24.99 15.18 29.36
N ALA A 186 -23.93 14.55 29.89
CA ALA A 186 -23.90 14.12 31.28
C ALA A 186 -23.96 15.32 32.25
N ARG A 187 -23.29 16.42 31.93
CA ARG A 187 -23.34 17.66 32.70
C ARG A 187 -24.73 18.29 32.68
N LEU A 188 -25.32 18.39 31.50
CA LEU A 188 -26.66 18.96 31.33
C LEU A 188 -27.73 18.14 32.08
N ARG A 189 -27.65 16.81 32.04
CA ARG A 189 -28.57 15.92 32.82
C ARG A 189 -28.44 16.14 34.32
N ARG A 190 -27.21 16.32 34.84
CA ARG A 190 -27.00 16.62 36.25
C ARG A 190 -27.59 17.98 36.63
N ALA A 191 -27.36 19.00 35.81
CA ALA A 191 -27.91 20.34 36.03
C ALA A 191 -29.45 20.35 35.97
N LEU A 192 -30.05 19.57 35.04
CA LEU A 192 -31.50 19.43 34.97
C LEU A 192 -32.06 18.77 36.25
N ALA A 193 -31.43 17.68 36.70
CA ALA A 193 -31.88 17.00 37.93
C ALA A 193 -31.77 17.93 39.17
N GLU A 194 -30.69 18.70 39.26
CA GLU A 194 -30.53 19.69 40.34
C GLU A 194 -31.57 20.80 40.28
N ALA A 195 -31.90 21.31 39.07
CA ALA A 195 -32.93 22.31 38.89
C ALA A 195 -34.35 21.74 39.27
N GLN A 196 -34.61 20.50 38.89
CA GLN A 196 -35.87 19.83 39.30
C GLN A 196 -35.98 19.69 40.84
N GLN A 197 -34.92 19.25 41.50
CA GLN A 197 -34.89 19.17 42.96
C GLN A 197 -35.14 20.53 43.62
N LYS A 198 -34.53 21.62 43.11
CA LYS A 198 -34.78 22.97 43.58
C LYS A 198 -36.25 23.41 43.41
N LEU A 199 -36.83 23.12 42.26
CA LEU A 199 -38.25 23.39 42.00
C LEU A 199 -39.18 22.62 42.94
N ASP A 200 -38.89 21.36 43.17
CA ASP A 200 -39.69 20.55 44.09
C ASP A 200 -39.59 21.03 45.54
N ALA A 201 -38.38 21.46 45.96
CA ALA A 201 -38.21 22.07 47.27
C ALA A 201 -38.96 23.41 47.41
N ILE A 202 -38.98 24.25 46.38
CA ILE A 202 -39.77 25.49 46.36
C ILE A 202 -41.25 25.22 46.49
N LYS A 203 -41.78 24.24 45.69
CA LYS A 203 -43.19 23.82 45.78
C LYS A 203 -43.58 23.34 47.19
N GLU A 204 -42.70 22.59 47.84
CA GLU A 204 -42.91 22.13 49.22
C GLU A 204 -42.96 23.29 50.20
N ILE A 205 -42.07 24.27 50.04
CA ILE A 205 -42.07 25.50 50.85
C ILE A 205 -43.39 26.29 50.63
N GLU A 206 -43.79 26.47 49.36
CA GLU A 206 -45.08 27.16 49.04
C GLU A 206 -46.28 26.45 49.67
N ARG A 207 -46.33 25.11 49.60
CA ARG A 207 -47.38 24.32 50.25
C ARG A 207 -47.36 24.55 51.75
N SER A 208 -46.23 24.52 52.38
CA SER A 208 -46.10 24.72 53.83
C SER A 208 -46.54 26.14 54.29
N ILE A 209 -46.30 27.15 53.44
CA ILE A 209 -46.74 28.52 53.68
C ILE A 209 -48.26 28.63 53.57
N ILE A 210 -48.88 28.03 52.56
CA ILE A 210 -50.35 28.01 52.35
C ILE A 210 -51.02 27.32 53.53
N GLU A 211 -50.51 26.18 54.01
CA GLU A 211 -51.06 25.44 55.16
C GLU A 211 -50.93 26.21 56.49
N ARG A 212 -49.88 27.05 56.61
CA ARG A 212 -49.68 27.86 57.81
C ARG A 212 -50.37 29.22 57.78
N SER A 213 -50.88 29.67 56.63
CA SER A 213 -51.59 30.91 56.52
C SER A 213 -52.98 30.69 57.05
N PRO A 214 -53.42 31.39 58.14
CA PRO A 214 -54.77 31.29 58.60
C PRO A 214 -55.73 31.82 57.54
N THR A 215 -56.70 31.00 57.15
CA THR A 215 -57.79 31.35 56.19
C THR A 215 -58.42 32.66 56.64
N PRO A 216 -58.44 33.73 55.85
CA PRO A 216 -59.23 34.90 56.20
C PRO A 216 -60.72 34.55 56.11
N PRO A 217 -61.60 34.99 57.05
CA PRO A 217 -63.02 34.73 56.98
C PRO A 217 -63.60 35.37 55.72
N GLY A 218 -64.42 34.61 55.04
CA GLY A 218 -64.92 34.83 53.68
C GLY A 218 -65.55 36.21 53.47
N ASN A 219 -65.21 36.71 52.28
CA ASN A 219 -66.05 37.66 51.59
C ASN A 219 -66.68 36.96 50.37
N ARG A 220 -67.92 36.48 50.54
CA ARG A 220 -68.81 36.17 49.43
C ARG A 220 -69.30 37.50 48.87
N ASP A 221 -69.24 37.61 47.57
CA ASP A 221 -69.84 38.61 46.69
C ASP A 221 -68.88 39.45 45.89
N ALA A 222 -68.49 38.98 44.75
CA ALA A 222 -68.31 39.80 43.57
C ALA A 222 -68.39 38.92 42.32
N ALA A 223 -69.31 39.23 41.47
CA ALA A 223 -69.68 38.58 40.21
C ALA A 223 -68.58 38.64 39.13
N PRO A 224 -68.64 37.81 38.07
CA PRO A 224 -67.62 37.70 37.05
C PRO A 224 -67.67 38.86 36.09
N SER A 225 -66.46 39.49 35.83
CA SER A 225 -66.28 40.40 34.71
C SER A 225 -65.57 39.64 33.58
N GLU A 226 -66.31 39.40 32.53
CA GLU A 226 -65.75 39.13 31.19
C GLU A 226 -64.80 40.27 30.79
N THR A 227 -63.71 39.99 30.25
CA THR A 227 -63.08 40.84 29.19
C THR A 227 -61.83 40.19 28.58
N GLN A 228 -61.99 39.90 27.30
CA GLN A 228 -61.10 40.09 26.18
C GLN A 228 -59.75 39.38 26.09
N SER A 229 -59.71 38.51 25.13
CA SER A 229 -58.55 38.06 24.40
C SER A 229 -57.84 39.23 23.64
N PRO A 230 -56.53 39.27 23.58
CA PRO A 230 -55.83 40.00 22.55
C PRO A 230 -55.37 39.14 21.38
N PRO A 231 -55.16 39.67 20.19
CA PRO A 231 -55.10 38.96 18.91
C PRO A 231 -53.70 38.44 18.59
N ALA A 232 -53.69 37.40 17.76
CA ALA A 232 -52.54 36.90 17.05
C ALA A 232 -51.93 37.97 16.14
N SER A 233 -50.59 38.09 16.15
CA SER A 233 -49.84 38.70 15.04
C SER A 233 -48.54 37.90 14.78
N ARG A 234 -48.57 37.37 13.59
CA ARG A 234 -47.53 37.02 12.58
C ARG A 234 -46.16 36.59 13.08
#